data_c718898638b97d61c27d0b6e74345ef6
#
_entry.id   c718898638b97d61c27d0b6e74345ef6
#
_cell.length_a   1.000
_cell.length_b   1.000
_cell.length_c   1.000
_cell.angle_alpha   90.00
_cell.angle_beta   90.00
_cell.angle_gamma   90.00
#
_symmetry.space_group_name_H-M   'P 1'
#
loop_
_entity.id
_entity.type
_entity.pdbx_description
1 polymer ?
#
loop_
_entity_poly.entity_id
_entity_poly.type
_entity_poly.pdbx_seq_one_letter_code
_entity_poly.pdbx_strand_id
1 'polypeptide(L)'
;MIRRMGSYMAVKVRLDPTPRQVRLMASHAGAARFAYNAGLAHVKEAIGGGEPPEWSHYSLRRWWNANKDELAVNQATGEVWWDQNSKEAYSGALRDLARGFSNWSKSRKGERKGRRVGFPRFKSKNTTMRFAYSTGFTAPTASDPYGLKLPRIGRVHCM
;
A
#
# COMPACT_ATOMS: atom_id res chain seq x y z
N MET A 1 -9.23 35.72 -5.98
CA MET A 1 -9.64 34.35 -5.57
C MET A 1 -8.58 33.80 -4.64
N ILE A 2 -8.80 33.85 -3.31
CA ILE A 2 -7.83 33.39 -2.31
C ILE A 2 -7.92 31.86 -2.26
N ARG A 3 -6.92 31.16 -2.79
CA ARG A 3 -6.77 29.71 -2.54
C ARG A 3 -6.54 29.52 -1.03
N ARG A 4 -7.53 28.99 -0.33
CA ARG A 4 -7.31 28.44 1.02
C ARG A 4 -6.29 27.32 0.90
N MET A 5 -5.06 27.58 1.30
CA MET A 5 -4.06 26.53 1.56
C MET A 5 -4.57 25.77 2.75
N GLY A 6 -5.11 24.56 2.50
CA GLY A 6 -5.46 23.64 3.57
C GLY A 6 -4.19 23.24 4.32
N SER A 7 -4.14 23.50 5.62
CA SER A 7 -3.08 22.98 6.46
C SER A 7 -3.31 21.48 6.69
N TYR A 8 -2.32 20.64 6.39
CA TYR A 8 -2.34 19.22 6.70
C TYR A 8 -1.61 19.00 8.03
N MET A 9 -2.27 18.30 8.95
CA MET A 9 -1.68 17.89 10.21
C MET A 9 -1.56 16.36 10.23
N ALA A 10 -0.36 15.85 10.53
CA ALA A 10 -0.14 14.43 10.80
C ALA A 10 -0.30 14.17 12.30
N VAL A 11 -1.20 13.27 12.65
CA VAL A 11 -1.42 12.84 14.03
C VAL A 11 -0.98 11.38 14.16
N LYS A 12 -0.16 11.09 15.17
CA LYS A 12 0.27 9.74 15.52
C LYS A 12 -0.50 9.30 16.75
N VAL A 13 -1.22 8.20 16.64
CA VAL A 13 -1.95 7.59 17.77
C VAL A 13 -1.46 6.17 18.00
N ARG A 14 -1.53 5.72 19.25
CA ARG A 14 -1.33 4.32 19.60
C ARG A 14 -2.64 3.57 19.42
N LEU A 15 -2.59 2.37 18.86
CA LEU A 15 -3.75 1.50 18.72
C LEU A 15 -3.70 0.40 19.76
N ASP A 16 -4.88 0.04 20.27
CA ASP A 16 -5.09 -1.09 21.17
C ASP A 16 -6.02 -2.12 20.49
N PRO A 17 -5.49 -2.91 19.55
CA PRO A 17 -6.28 -3.88 18.81
C PRO A 17 -6.51 -5.17 19.62
N THR A 18 -7.69 -5.77 19.48
CA THR A 18 -7.95 -7.12 19.96
C THR A 18 -7.07 -8.15 19.22
N PRO A 19 -6.87 -9.38 19.78
CA PRO A 19 -6.10 -10.44 19.09
C PRO A 19 -6.62 -10.76 17.69
N ARG A 20 -7.93 -10.69 17.46
CA ARG A 20 -8.53 -10.85 16.13
C ARG A 20 -8.09 -9.71 15.19
N GLN A 21 -8.14 -8.48 15.65
CA GLN A 21 -7.74 -7.31 14.87
C GLN A 21 -6.25 -7.33 14.55
N VAL A 22 -5.40 -7.77 15.47
CA VAL A 22 -3.95 -7.97 15.21
C VAL A 22 -3.74 -8.93 14.04
N ARG A 23 -4.45 -10.07 14.00
CA ARG A 23 -4.37 -11.02 12.88
C ARG A 23 -4.83 -10.41 11.56
N LEU A 24 -5.94 -9.66 11.57
CA LEU A 24 -6.44 -8.96 10.39
C LEU A 24 -5.47 -7.89 9.89
N MET A 25 -4.86 -7.12 10.78
CA MET A 25 -3.83 -6.14 10.44
C MET A 25 -2.59 -6.80 9.85
N ALA A 26 -2.16 -7.92 10.42
CA ALA A 26 -1.04 -8.70 9.88
C ALA A 26 -1.34 -9.25 8.46
N SER A 27 -2.56 -9.73 8.23
CA SER A 27 -3.03 -10.15 6.91
C SER A 27 -2.99 -9.00 5.90
N HIS A 28 -3.52 -7.83 6.25
CA HIS A 28 -3.49 -6.63 5.39
C HIS A 28 -2.06 -6.18 5.07
N ALA A 29 -1.16 -6.21 6.05
CA ALA A 29 0.25 -5.86 5.83
C ALA A 29 0.97 -6.89 4.93
N GLY A 30 0.65 -8.17 5.09
CA GLY A 30 1.12 -9.24 4.20
C GLY A 30 0.64 -9.07 2.77
N ALA A 31 -0.65 -8.79 2.60
CA ALA A 31 -1.29 -8.53 1.32
C ALA A 31 -0.70 -7.29 0.61
N ALA A 32 -0.49 -6.21 1.35
CA ALA A 32 0.16 -4.99 0.84
C ALA A 32 1.59 -5.28 0.35
N ARG A 33 2.38 -6.05 1.13
CA ARG A 33 3.72 -6.47 0.72
C ARG A 33 3.69 -7.34 -0.53
N PHE A 34 2.75 -8.27 -0.62
CA PHE A 34 2.57 -9.13 -1.78
C PHE A 34 2.31 -8.31 -3.04
N ALA A 35 1.33 -7.40 -3.01
CA ALA A 35 1.00 -6.55 -4.15
C ALA A 35 2.17 -5.64 -4.57
N TYR A 36 2.91 -5.08 -3.60
CA TYR A 36 4.12 -4.31 -3.87
C TYR A 36 5.15 -5.15 -4.62
N ASN A 37 5.42 -6.36 -4.13
CA ASN A 37 6.43 -7.24 -4.72
C ASN A 37 5.99 -7.76 -6.10
N ALA A 38 4.74 -8.13 -6.26
CA ALA A 38 4.19 -8.55 -7.55
C ALA A 38 4.26 -7.41 -8.59
N GLY A 39 3.87 -6.19 -8.21
CA GLY A 39 4.00 -5.02 -9.09
C GLY A 39 5.46 -4.69 -9.43
N LEU A 40 6.39 -4.85 -8.49
CA LEU A 40 7.82 -4.67 -8.77
C LEU A 40 8.37 -5.74 -9.71
N ALA A 41 7.96 -6.99 -9.55
CA ALA A 41 8.34 -8.09 -10.45
C ALA A 41 7.85 -7.82 -11.87
N HIS A 42 6.58 -7.44 -12.03
CA HIS A 42 5.99 -7.06 -13.32
C HIS A 42 6.78 -5.95 -14.04
N VAL A 43 7.12 -4.87 -13.34
CA VAL A 43 7.90 -3.77 -13.93
C VAL A 43 9.32 -4.22 -14.29
N LYS A 44 9.96 -5.05 -13.46
CA LYS A 44 11.30 -5.59 -13.76
C LYS A 44 11.30 -6.51 -14.99
N GLU A 45 10.26 -7.30 -15.15
CA GLU A 45 10.08 -8.19 -16.29
C GLU A 45 9.94 -7.39 -17.60
N ALA A 46 9.09 -6.35 -17.61
CA ALA A 46 8.96 -5.45 -18.75
C ALA A 46 10.30 -4.80 -19.14
N ILE A 47 11.06 -4.31 -18.14
CA ILE A 47 12.40 -3.75 -18.37
C ILE A 47 13.34 -4.81 -18.96
N GLY A 48 13.33 -6.02 -18.42
CA GLY A 48 14.16 -7.14 -18.92
C GLY A 48 13.81 -7.58 -20.33
N GLY A 49 12.55 -7.47 -20.73
CA GLY A 49 12.06 -7.74 -22.08
C GLY A 49 12.26 -6.60 -23.07
N GLY A 50 12.83 -5.47 -22.62
CA GLY A 50 13.06 -4.30 -23.47
C GLY A 50 11.80 -3.45 -23.73
N GLU A 51 10.71 -3.73 -23.04
CA GLU A 51 9.48 -2.96 -23.13
C GLU A 51 9.52 -1.70 -22.24
N PRO A 52 8.90 -0.58 -22.68
CA PRO A 52 8.80 0.60 -21.86
C PRO A 52 7.93 0.29 -20.63
N PRO A 53 8.48 0.36 -19.40
CA PRO A 53 7.73 -0.04 -18.23
C PRO A 53 6.71 1.02 -17.82
N GLU A 54 5.49 0.59 -17.53
CA GLU A 54 4.44 1.43 -16.98
C GLU A 54 4.41 1.28 -15.45
N TRP A 55 4.93 2.26 -14.72
CA TRP A 55 4.98 2.24 -13.26
C TRP A 55 4.12 3.32 -12.57
N SER A 56 3.21 3.98 -13.28
CA SER A 56 2.28 4.90 -12.65
C SER A 56 1.36 4.15 -11.67
N HIS A 57 0.86 4.83 -10.64
CA HIS A 57 -0.10 4.21 -9.72
C HIS A 57 -1.34 3.69 -10.46
N TYR A 58 -1.80 4.42 -11.48
CA TYR A 58 -2.93 4.01 -12.31
C TYR A 58 -2.63 2.72 -13.08
N SER A 59 -1.50 2.66 -13.76
CA SER A 59 -1.09 1.48 -14.55
C SER A 59 -0.89 0.25 -13.68
N LEU A 60 -0.22 0.40 -12.53
CA LEU A 60 -0.02 -0.69 -11.58
C LEU A 60 -1.33 -1.19 -10.97
N ARG A 61 -2.28 -0.31 -10.66
CA ARG A 61 -3.62 -0.72 -10.18
C ARG A 61 -4.41 -1.44 -11.27
N ARG A 62 -4.37 -0.95 -12.50
CA ARG A 62 -5.04 -1.59 -13.64
C ARG A 62 -4.49 -2.99 -13.87
N TRP A 63 -3.16 -3.13 -13.88
CA TRP A 63 -2.48 -4.42 -13.99
C TRP A 63 -2.87 -5.36 -12.83
N TRP A 64 -2.81 -4.90 -11.58
CA TRP A 64 -3.22 -5.68 -10.43
C TRP A 64 -4.65 -6.19 -10.54
N ASN A 65 -5.58 -5.32 -10.88
CA ASN A 65 -7.00 -5.69 -11.00
C ASN A 65 -7.26 -6.73 -12.10
N ALA A 66 -6.47 -6.72 -13.16
CA ALA A 66 -6.57 -7.70 -14.24
C ALA A 66 -5.97 -9.07 -13.87
N ASN A 67 -4.97 -9.10 -12.97
CA ASN A 67 -4.19 -10.33 -12.70
C ASN A 67 -4.34 -10.88 -11.27
N LYS A 68 -5.01 -10.18 -10.38
CA LYS A 68 -5.09 -10.55 -8.94
C LYS A 68 -5.69 -11.93 -8.69
N ASP A 69 -6.62 -12.39 -9.53
CA ASP A 69 -7.28 -13.69 -9.40
C ASP A 69 -6.33 -14.86 -9.73
N GLU A 70 -5.30 -14.61 -10.52
CA GLU A 70 -4.26 -15.57 -10.84
C GLU A 70 -3.06 -15.46 -9.88
N LEU A 71 -2.71 -14.23 -9.47
CA LEU A 71 -1.55 -13.98 -8.62
C LEU A 71 -1.79 -14.31 -7.16
N ALA A 72 -2.98 -13.97 -6.64
CA ALA A 72 -3.31 -14.09 -5.22
C ALA A 72 -4.04 -15.40 -4.91
N VAL A 73 -3.44 -16.51 -5.31
CA VAL A 73 -3.96 -17.87 -5.13
C VAL A 73 -3.09 -18.63 -4.13
N ASN A 74 -3.73 -19.38 -3.25
CA ASN A 74 -3.05 -20.35 -2.39
C ASN A 74 -2.64 -21.55 -3.25
N GLN A 75 -1.35 -21.78 -3.41
CA GLN A 75 -0.82 -22.82 -4.27
C GLN A 75 -1.20 -24.26 -3.80
N ALA A 76 -1.52 -24.43 -2.52
CA ALA A 76 -1.90 -25.72 -1.98
C ALA A 76 -3.40 -26.03 -2.14
N THR A 77 -4.28 -25.02 -2.08
CA THR A 77 -5.74 -25.19 -2.11
C THR A 77 -6.38 -24.70 -3.40
N GLY A 78 -5.68 -23.89 -4.21
CA GLY A 78 -6.25 -23.22 -5.37
C GLY A 78 -7.20 -22.05 -5.04
N GLU A 79 -7.37 -21.74 -3.76
CA GLU A 79 -8.29 -20.69 -3.33
C GLU A 79 -7.69 -19.29 -3.53
N VAL A 80 -8.50 -18.39 -4.06
CA VAL A 80 -8.18 -16.98 -4.18
C VAL A 80 -8.32 -16.32 -2.81
N TRP A 81 -7.34 -15.52 -2.39
CA TRP A 81 -7.31 -14.92 -1.05
C TRP A 81 -7.30 -13.38 -1.03
N TRP A 82 -7.19 -12.70 -2.18
CA TRP A 82 -7.12 -11.24 -2.19
C TRP A 82 -8.38 -10.57 -1.62
N ASP A 83 -9.54 -11.20 -1.73
CA ASP A 83 -10.83 -10.69 -1.25
C ASP A 83 -10.95 -10.66 0.28
N GLN A 84 -10.08 -11.38 1.00
CA GLN A 84 -10.01 -11.38 2.46
C GLN A 84 -9.51 -10.05 3.04
N ASN A 85 -8.86 -9.23 2.23
CA ASN A 85 -8.27 -7.96 2.64
C ASN A 85 -8.94 -6.77 1.94
N SER A 86 -8.80 -5.58 2.52
CA SER A 86 -9.30 -4.36 1.90
C SER A 86 -8.53 -4.03 0.62
N LYS A 87 -9.25 -3.65 -0.43
CA LYS A 87 -8.66 -3.14 -1.69
C LYS A 87 -7.68 -1.98 -1.48
N GLU A 88 -7.87 -1.21 -0.41
CA GLU A 88 -7.00 -0.08 -0.08
C GLU A 88 -5.59 -0.53 0.33
N ALA A 89 -5.43 -1.69 0.96
CA ALA A 89 -4.11 -2.23 1.30
C ALA A 89 -3.27 -2.47 0.02
N TYR A 90 -3.86 -3.05 -1.01
CA TYR A 90 -3.22 -3.27 -2.32
C TYR A 90 -2.93 -1.95 -3.04
N SER A 91 -3.95 -1.09 -3.14
CA SER A 91 -3.83 0.22 -3.80
C SER A 91 -2.78 1.11 -3.14
N GLY A 92 -2.73 1.12 -1.80
CA GLY A 92 -1.72 1.85 -1.03
C GLY A 92 -0.30 1.35 -1.29
N ALA A 93 -0.11 0.05 -1.35
CA ALA A 93 1.18 -0.58 -1.65
C ALA A 93 1.68 -0.25 -3.06
N LEU A 94 0.79 -0.32 -4.06
CA LEU A 94 1.11 0.03 -5.45
C LEU A 94 1.39 1.53 -5.62
N ARG A 95 0.74 2.39 -4.85
CA ARG A 95 1.04 3.83 -4.79
C ARG A 95 2.43 4.08 -4.22
N ASP A 96 2.80 3.37 -3.16
CA ASP A 96 4.14 3.46 -2.57
C ASP A 96 5.21 2.99 -3.57
N LEU A 97 4.94 1.94 -4.34
CA LEU A 97 5.83 1.46 -5.39
C LEU A 97 6.00 2.50 -6.51
N ALA A 98 4.89 3.05 -7.02
CA ALA A 98 4.90 4.10 -8.05
C ALA A 98 5.70 5.33 -7.60
N ARG A 99 5.53 5.73 -6.33
CA ARG A 99 6.31 6.83 -5.73
C ARG A 99 7.79 6.46 -5.63
N GLY A 100 8.12 5.22 -5.32
CA GLY A 100 9.49 4.71 -5.31
C GLY A 100 10.17 4.85 -6.68
N PHE A 101 9.48 4.44 -7.74
CA PHE A 101 9.97 4.60 -9.13
C PHE A 101 10.12 6.08 -9.53
N SER A 102 9.15 6.92 -9.21
CA SER A 102 9.20 8.36 -9.48
C SER A 102 10.40 9.00 -8.78
N ASN A 103 10.63 8.68 -7.51
CA ASN A 103 11.77 9.20 -6.75
C ASN A 103 13.11 8.72 -7.31
N TRP A 104 13.21 7.46 -7.71
CA TRP A 104 14.41 6.91 -8.34
C TRP A 104 14.69 7.60 -9.69
N SER A 105 13.69 7.72 -10.55
CA SER A 105 13.82 8.40 -11.86
C SER A 105 14.26 9.84 -11.71
N LYS A 106 13.60 10.61 -10.85
CA LYS A 106 13.98 12.00 -10.54
C LYS A 106 15.38 12.11 -9.95
N SER A 107 15.78 11.17 -9.09
CA SER A 107 17.13 11.13 -8.54
C SER A 107 18.20 10.89 -9.60
N ARG A 108 17.92 10.02 -10.57
CA ARG A 108 18.83 9.78 -11.71
C ARG A 108 18.98 10.98 -12.63
N LYS A 109 17.91 11.75 -12.83
CA LYS A 109 17.89 12.95 -13.67
C LYS A 109 18.42 14.20 -12.95
N GLY A 110 18.78 14.10 -11.66
CA GLY A 110 19.19 15.28 -10.88
C GLY A 110 18.05 16.23 -10.52
N GLU A 111 16.80 15.84 -10.74
CA GLU A 111 15.60 16.67 -10.47
C GLU A 111 15.16 16.61 -8.99
N ARG A 112 15.84 15.83 -8.16
CA ARG A 112 15.51 15.64 -6.74
C ARG A 112 16.63 16.13 -5.84
N LYS A 113 16.28 16.96 -4.86
CA LYS A 113 17.20 17.38 -3.79
C LYS A 113 17.39 16.27 -2.76
N GLY A 114 18.56 16.21 -2.11
CA GLY A 114 18.90 15.26 -1.05
C GLY A 114 19.63 14.01 -1.54
N ARG A 115 19.73 12.98 -0.68
CA ARG A 115 20.47 11.75 -0.96
C ARG A 115 19.95 11.03 -2.21
N ARG A 116 20.87 10.40 -2.94
CA ARG A 116 20.54 9.56 -4.09
C ARG A 116 19.57 8.43 -3.70
N VAL A 117 18.51 8.25 -4.48
CA VAL A 117 17.51 7.19 -4.30
C VAL A 117 17.81 6.05 -5.28
N GLY A 118 17.94 4.84 -4.76
CA GLY A 118 18.12 3.63 -5.55
C GLY A 118 16.83 3.12 -6.19
N PHE A 119 16.98 2.14 -7.08
CA PHE A 119 15.85 1.42 -7.66
C PHE A 119 15.03 0.71 -6.55
N PRO A 120 13.70 0.65 -6.66
CA PRO A 120 12.86 -0.06 -5.69
C PRO A 120 13.32 -1.51 -5.48
N ARG A 121 13.25 -1.97 -4.23
CA ARG A 121 13.68 -3.33 -3.83
C ARG A 121 12.48 -4.13 -3.33
N PHE A 122 12.54 -5.45 -3.45
CA PHE A 122 11.55 -6.33 -2.85
C PHE A 122 11.51 -6.18 -1.33
N LYS A 123 10.31 -6.24 -0.78
CA LYS A 123 10.07 -6.19 0.67
C LYS A 123 10.09 -7.59 1.24
N SER A 124 10.91 -7.83 2.26
CA SER A 124 10.97 -9.10 2.98
C SER A 124 9.90 -9.17 4.08
N LYS A 125 9.66 -10.38 4.61
CA LYS A 125 8.76 -10.60 5.74
C LYS A 125 9.23 -9.88 7.01
N ASN A 126 10.54 -9.66 7.15
CA ASN A 126 11.15 -9.02 8.31
C ASN A 126 11.19 -7.48 8.21
N THR A 127 10.74 -6.91 7.10
CA THR A 127 10.56 -5.45 6.98
C THR A 127 9.34 -5.00 7.77
N THR A 128 9.31 -3.72 8.11
CA THR A 128 8.20 -3.10 8.83
C THR A 128 6.87 -3.48 8.19
N MET A 129 5.99 -4.12 8.96
CA MET A 129 4.64 -4.45 8.54
C MET A 129 3.82 -3.17 8.42
N ARG A 130 3.31 -2.91 7.22
CA ARG A 130 2.68 -1.64 6.91
C ARG A 130 1.62 -1.81 5.82
N PHE A 131 0.49 -1.17 6.02
CA PHE A 131 -0.53 -0.93 5.01
C PHE A 131 -1.12 0.47 5.20
N ALA A 132 -1.87 0.97 4.22
CA ALA A 132 -2.44 2.31 4.26
C ALA A 132 -3.85 2.31 3.66
N TYR A 133 -4.70 3.13 4.22
CA TYR A 133 -5.99 3.49 3.66
C TYR A 133 -5.95 4.93 3.19
N SER A 134 -6.50 5.21 2.02
CA SER A 134 -6.75 6.57 1.53
C SER A 134 -8.23 6.94 1.63
N THR A 135 -9.11 5.95 1.64
CA THR A 135 -10.56 6.12 1.73
C THR A 135 -11.18 4.99 2.57
N GLY A 136 -12.44 5.16 2.93
CA GLY A 136 -13.23 4.12 3.58
C GLY A 136 -12.96 3.93 5.08
N PHE A 137 -12.00 4.62 5.66
CA PHE A 137 -11.80 4.63 7.10
C PHE A 137 -12.56 5.79 7.75
N THR A 138 -12.89 5.64 9.03
CA THR A 138 -13.44 6.74 9.84
C THR A 138 -12.46 7.06 10.95
N ALA A 139 -11.97 8.30 10.95
CA ALA A 139 -11.12 8.83 12.02
C ALA A 139 -11.93 9.04 13.32
N PRO A 140 -11.27 9.14 14.47
CA PRO A 140 -11.93 9.52 15.72
C PRO A 140 -12.77 10.78 15.57
N THR A 141 -13.95 10.78 16.17
CA THR A 141 -14.93 11.87 16.13
C THR A 141 -15.26 12.37 17.54
N ALA A 142 -15.98 13.48 17.66
CA ALA A 142 -16.42 13.96 18.96
C ALA A 142 -17.34 12.97 19.70
N SER A 143 -18.10 12.15 18.95
CA SER A 143 -18.95 11.11 19.50
C SER A 143 -18.23 9.79 19.80
N ASP A 144 -17.06 9.56 19.17
CA ASP A 144 -16.18 8.41 19.41
C ASP A 144 -14.72 8.84 19.33
N PRO A 145 -14.20 9.54 20.36
CA PRO A 145 -12.86 10.12 20.34
C PRO A 145 -11.73 9.08 20.38
N TYR A 146 -12.06 7.85 20.74
CA TYR A 146 -11.11 6.74 20.86
C TYR A 146 -11.34 5.63 19.81
N GLY A 147 -12.16 5.88 18.82
CA GLY A 147 -12.51 4.90 17.79
C GLY A 147 -11.93 5.23 16.43
N LEU A 148 -11.12 4.33 15.88
CA LEU A 148 -10.69 4.34 14.49
C LEU A 148 -11.35 3.17 13.76
N LYS A 149 -12.27 3.44 12.83
CA LYS A 149 -12.92 2.39 12.05
C LYS A 149 -12.14 2.13 10.77
N LEU A 150 -11.65 0.90 10.62
CA LEU A 150 -10.88 0.46 9.46
C LEU A 150 -11.65 -0.58 8.64
N PRO A 151 -11.72 -0.46 7.30
CA PRO A 151 -12.37 -1.43 6.44
C PRO A 151 -11.86 -2.85 6.69
N ARG A 152 -12.75 -3.81 6.84
CA ARG A 152 -12.49 -5.23 7.10
C ARG A 152 -11.78 -5.57 8.42
N ILE A 153 -11.42 -4.59 9.22
CA ILE A 153 -10.80 -4.76 10.55
C ILE A 153 -11.80 -4.38 11.65
N GLY A 154 -12.66 -3.40 11.34
CA GLY A 154 -13.65 -2.90 12.28
C GLY A 154 -13.14 -1.70 13.09
N ARG A 155 -13.82 -1.40 14.18
CA ARG A 155 -13.46 -0.32 15.10
C ARG A 155 -12.29 -0.75 15.99
N VAL A 156 -11.21 -0.03 15.93
CA VAL A 156 -10.01 -0.22 16.76
C VAL A 156 -9.94 0.88 17.79
N HIS A 157 -9.63 0.54 19.04
CA HIS A 157 -9.44 1.52 20.09
C HIS A 157 -8.12 2.27 19.90
N CYS A 158 -8.14 3.60 20.09
CA CYS A 158 -6.97 4.48 20.07
C CYS A 158 -6.69 5.02 21.46
N MET A 159 -5.41 5.09 21.83
CA MET A 159 -4.92 5.67 23.08
C MET A 159 -4.07 6.92 22.81
#